data_74db1d31e34134b91d9edbf076c8003e
#
_entry.id   74db1d31e34134b91d9edbf076c8003e
#
_cell.length_a   1.000
_cell.length_b   1.000
_cell.length_c   1.000
_cell.angle_alpha   90.00
_cell.angle_beta   90.00
_cell.angle_gamma   90.00
#
_symmetry.space_group_name_H-M   'P 1'
#
loop_
_entity.id
_entity.type
_entity.pdbx_description
1 polymer ?
#
loop_
_entity_poly.entity_id
_entity_poly.type
_entity_poly.pdbx_seq_one_letter_code
_entity_poly.pdbx_strand_id
1 'polypeptide(L)'
;MNQSTWRNFAGDQMCRPRAIECPSNAAELAAAVERAGRRGEVVRVAGSGHSFNDAVLTDGTLITLERMNRVLDIDRSSGLVRCEAGISLGALSAAMWEQGLAFANLGDIDVQSIAGATATGTHGAGVGLPNLSASLRSIELTLASGDRIEIDADSDPEAYRAARVSLGALGVVSAVTLQAVPAFTLAGVDTVAPRTEVLERLDELADGNDHFGFFAFPHSPLAMTKTWNRTSETPRPPSKAAEWFQDELLTNYTFWGVCRLGRARPQWIPALNRLCTRLSGSTRRVDRSYRIFATPRRVPITEMEYAIPRGHAAEAVRQVLALAEQPRYDVPVPIEVRFVAPDD
;
A
#
# COMPACT_ATOMS: atom_id res chain seq x y z
N MET A 1 -14.25 -33.40 3.25
CA MET A 1 -12.99 -32.63 3.33
C MET A 1 -13.37 -31.20 3.66
N ASN A 2 -12.87 -30.63 4.77
CA ASN A 2 -13.10 -29.21 5.08
C ASN A 2 -12.37 -28.38 4.03
N GLN A 3 -13.09 -27.72 3.13
CA GLN A 3 -12.50 -26.77 2.20
C GLN A 3 -11.97 -25.56 2.99
N SER A 4 -10.69 -25.27 2.85
CA SER A 4 -10.09 -24.09 3.46
C SER A 4 -10.72 -22.83 2.86
N THR A 5 -11.06 -21.87 3.71
CA THR A 5 -11.62 -20.58 3.28
C THR A 5 -10.53 -19.53 3.32
N TRP A 6 -10.34 -18.79 2.22
CA TRP A 6 -9.52 -17.60 2.20
C TRP A 6 -10.39 -16.35 2.34
N ARG A 7 -9.86 -15.33 3.03
CA ARG A 7 -10.48 -14.00 3.18
C ARG A 7 -9.43 -12.92 3.05
N ASN A 8 -9.82 -11.78 2.48
CA ASN A 8 -8.98 -10.59 2.49
C ASN A 8 -8.94 -9.91 3.87
N PHE A 9 -8.10 -8.87 4.03
CA PHE A 9 -7.96 -8.10 5.27
C PHE A 9 -9.29 -7.48 5.76
N ALA A 10 -10.08 -6.92 4.86
CA ALA A 10 -11.37 -6.32 5.21
C ALA A 10 -12.43 -7.35 5.58
N GLY A 11 -12.26 -8.60 5.15
CA GLY A 11 -13.23 -9.69 5.36
C GLY A 11 -14.45 -9.64 4.43
N ASP A 12 -14.46 -8.73 3.46
CA ASP A 12 -15.54 -8.54 2.47
C ASP A 12 -15.33 -9.37 1.20
N GLN A 13 -14.11 -9.83 0.94
CA GLN A 13 -13.77 -10.73 -0.16
C GLN A 13 -13.44 -12.12 0.39
N MET A 14 -14.08 -13.15 -0.13
CA MET A 14 -13.93 -14.52 0.37
C MET A 14 -14.11 -15.55 -0.73
N CYS A 15 -13.26 -16.57 -0.75
CA CYS A 15 -13.45 -17.74 -1.62
C CYS A 15 -13.18 -19.06 -0.89
N ARG A 16 -13.58 -20.17 -1.54
CA ARG A 16 -13.31 -21.55 -1.10
C ARG A 16 -12.63 -22.29 -2.24
N PRO A 17 -11.33 -22.06 -2.43
CA PRO A 17 -10.60 -22.73 -3.49
C PRO A 17 -10.55 -24.24 -3.24
N ARG A 18 -10.41 -25.02 -4.31
CA ARG A 18 -10.22 -26.47 -4.25
C ARG A 18 -8.89 -26.81 -3.54
N ALA A 19 -7.85 -26.01 -3.76
CA ALA A 19 -6.55 -26.13 -3.11
C ALA A 19 -5.99 -24.76 -2.74
N ILE A 20 -5.32 -24.68 -1.60
CA ILE A 20 -4.42 -23.58 -1.24
C ILE A 20 -3.01 -24.15 -1.21
N GLU A 21 -2.15 -23.63 -2.09
CA GLU A 21 -0.75 -24.05 -2.22
C GLU A 21 0.17 -22.95 -1.67
N CYS A 22 1.17 -23.33 -0.90
CA CYS A 22 2.13 -22.39 -0.31
C CYS A 22 3.56 -22.86 -0.63
N PRO A 23 4.06 -22.64 -1.84
CA PRO A 23 5.40 -23.04 -2.26
C PRO A 23 6.47 -22.27 -1.47
N SER A 24 7.63 -22.93 -1.25
CA SER A 24 8.78 -22.37 -0.55
C SER A 24 9.91 -21.96 -1.50
N ASN A 25 9.80 -22.28 -2.77
CA ASN A 25 10.76 -21.97 -3.81
C ASN A 25 10.10 -22.03 -5.20
N ALA A 26 10.82 -21.54 -6.20
CA ALA A 26 10.31 -21.45 -7.57
C ALA A 26 10.03 -22.83 -8.23
N ALA A 27 10.72 -23.89 -7.82
CA ALA A 27 10.45 -25.24 -8.34
C ALA A 27 9.12 -25.80 -7.80
N GLU A 28 8.86 -25.61 -6.51
CA GLU A 28 7.58 -25.96 -5.90
C GLU A 28 6.42 -25.12 -6.49
N LEU A 29 6.68 -23.84 -6.78
CA LEU A 29 5.72 -22.96 -7.43
C LEU A 29 5.37 -23.47 -8.85
N ALA A 30 6.36 -23.75 -9.67
CA ALA A 30 6.14 -24.32 -11.01
C ALA A 30 5.33 -25.61 -10.94
N ALA A 31 5.70 -26.53 -10.06
CA ALA A 31 4.96 -27.78 -9.85
C ALA A 31 3.51 -27.56 -9.38
N ALA A 32 3.24 -26.53 -8.55
CA ALA A 32 1.89 -26.18 -8.14
C ALA A 32 1.04 -25.67 -9.32
N VAL A 33 1.60 -24.77 -10.14
CA VAL A 33 0.96 -24.25 -11.35
C VAL A 33 0.67 -25.38 -12.35
N GLU A 34 1.64 -26.25 -12.65
CA GLU A 34 1.45 -27.41 -13.52
C GLU A 34 0.36 -28.38 -13.00
N ARG A 35 0.34 -28.65 -11.69
CA ARG A 35 -0.72 -29.48 -11.10
C ARG A 35 -2.11 -28.89 -11.32
N ALA A 36 -2.25 -27.60 -11.11
CA ALA A 36 -3.50 -26.88 -11.33
C ALA A 36 -3.88 -26.91 -12.82
N GLY A 37 -2.93 -26.67 -13.72
CA GLY A 37 -3.13 -26.72 -15.18
C GLY A 37 -3.60 -28.10 -15.65
N ARG A 38 -2.99 -29.20 -15.15
CA ARG A 38 -3.44 -30.56 -15.46
C ARG A 38 -4.87 -30.86 -15.00
N ARG A 39 -5.37 -30.15 -13.99
CA ARG A 39 -6.75 -30.26 -13.51
C ARG A 39 -7.72 -29.29 -14.19
N GLY A 40 -7.23 -28.45 -15.12
CA GLY A 40 -8.03 -27.41 -15.77
C GLY A 40 -8.51 -26.32 -14.81
N GLU A 41 -7.76 -26.09 -13.73
CA GLU A 41 -8.14 -25.14 -12.69
C GLU A 41 -7.59 -23.73 -12.96
N VAL A 42 -8.37 -22.72 -12.61
CA VAL A 42 -7.87 -21.33 -12.57
C VAL A 42 -6.95 -21.17 -11.38
N VAL A 43 -5.75 -20.64 -11.64
CA VAL A 43 -4.79 -20.26 -10.61
C VAL A 43 -4.94 -18.78 -10.30
N ARG A 44 -5.01 -18.45 -9.01
CA ARG A 44 -4.92 -17.07 -8.51
C ARG A 44 -3.83 -17.00 -7.43
N VAL A 45 -3.24 -15.81 -7.28
CA VAL A 45 -2.18 -15.57 -6.29
C VAL A 45 -2.68 -14.55 -5.29
N ALA A 46 -2.64 -14.89 -4.02
CA ALA A 46 -2.91 -13.98 -2.93
C ALA A 46 -1.59 -13.51 -2.31
N GLY A 47 -1.40 -12.20 -2.24
CA GLY A 47 -0.43 -11.57 -1.36
C GLY A 47 -0.98 -11.48 0.07
N SER A 48 -0.75 -10.34 0.74
CA SER A 48 -1.23 -10.12 2.12
C SER A 48 -2.73 -9.83 2.24
N GLY A 49 -3.48 -9.89 1.12
CA GLY A 49 -4.94 -9.74 1.11
C GLY A 49 -5.44 -8.32 1.37
N HIS A 50 -4.68 -7.30 1.04
CA HIS A 50 -5.07 -5.89 1.23
C HIS A 50 -5.81 -5.26 0.05
N SER A 51 -6.14 -6.03 -1.00
CA SER A 51 -7.03 -5.56 -2.08
C SER A 51 -8.49 -5.74 -1.72
N PHE A 52 -9.34 -4.82 -2.19
CA PHE A 52 -10.77 -4.76 -1.87
C PHE A 52 -11.66 -5.20 -3.04
N ASN A 53 -11.08 -5.81 -4.07
CA ASN A 53 -11.78 -6.36 -5.23
C ASN A 53 -11.66 -7.89 -5.28
N ASP A 54 -12.33 -8.49 -6.24
CA ASP A 54 -12.46 -9.93 -6.41
C ASP A 54 -11.37 -10.59 -7.28
N ALA A 55 -10.33 -9.85 -7.67
CA ALA A 55 -9.30 -10.33 -8.61
C ALA A 55 -8.57 -11.60 -8.14
N VAL A 56 -8.51 -11.82 -6.83
CA VAL A 56 -7.85 -12.98 -6.20
C VAL A 56 -8.80 -14.17 -6.04
N LEU A 57 -10.12 -13.97 -6.13
CA LEU A 57 -11.09 -15.03 -5.83
C LEU A 57 -11.04 -16.14 -6.89
N THR A 58 -11.05 -17.37 -6.42
CA THR A 58 -11.08 -18.58 -7.26
C THR A 58 -11.75 -19.74 -6.53
N ASP A 59 -12.36 -20.62 -7.29
CA ASP A 59 -12.80 -21.97 -6.88
C ASP A 59 -11.76 -23.05 -7.24
N GLY A 60 -10.73 -22.69 -8.04
CA GLY A 60 -9.62 -23.53 -8.44
C GLY A 60 -8.49 -23.61 -7.42
N THR A 61 -7.29 -23.25 -7.83
CA THR A 61 -6.08 -23.24 -6.98
C THR A 61 -5.70 -21.82 -6.58
N LEU A 62 -5.64 -21.53 -5.28
CA LEU A 62 -5.09 -20.32 -4.72
C LEU A 62 -3.63 -20.57 -4.28
N ILE A 63 -2.71 -19.73 -4.74
CA ILE A 63 -1.31 -19.77 -4.33
C ILE A 63 -1.03 -18.61 -3.38
N THR A 64 -0.37 -18.88 -2.25
CA THR A 64 0.19 -17.86 -1.35
C THR A 64 1.71 -17.95 -1.38
N LEU A 65 2.39 -16.82 -1.36
CA LEU A 65 3.85 -16.76 -1.48
C LEU A 65 4.53 -16.50 -0.13
N GLU A 66 3.85 -16.72 0.98
CA GLU A 66 4.33 -16.42 2.33
C GLU A 66 5.69 -17.07 2.66
N ARG A 67 5.99 -18.24 2.08
CA ARG A 67 7.24 -18.98 2.26
C ARG A 67 8.32 -18.60 1.25
N MET A 68 8.02 -17.78 0.25
CA MET A 68 8.96 -17.22 -0.72
C MET A 68 9.23 -15.75 -0.34
N ASN A 69 9.92 -15.52 0.75
CA ASN A 69 10.04 -14.23 1.42
C ASN A 69 11.49 -13.81 1.74
N ARG A 70 12.46 -14.33 0.99
CA ARG A 70 13.88 -14.05 1.20
C ARG A 70 14.36 -12.88 0.35
N VAL A 71 15.31 -12.11 0.89
CA VAL A 71 16.21 -11.29 0.08
C VAL A 71 17.25 -12.21 -0.53
N LEU A 72 17.39 -12.17 -1.85
CA LEU A 72 18.27 -13.04 -2.61
C LEU A 72 19.63 -12.41 -2.85
N ASP A 73 19.66 -11.10 -3.15
CA ASP A 73 20.88 -10.35 -3.36
C ASP A 73 20.67 -8.84 -3.12
N ILE A 74 21.73 -8.15 -2.67
CA ILE A 74 21.77 -6.68 -2.54
C ILE A 74 23.12 -6.18 -3.04
N ASP A 75 23.13 -5.55 -4.19
CA ASP A 75 24.29 -4.81 -4.67
C ASP A 75 24.23 -3.35 -4.22
N ARG A 76 25.00 -3.02 -3.20
CA ARG A 76 25.07 -1.67 -2.62
C ARG A 76 25.64 -0.63 -3.60
N SER A 77 26.44 -1.06 -4.56
CA SER A 77 27.10 -0.14 -5.50
C SER A 77 26.18 0.34 -6.59
N SER A 78 25.34 -0.54 -7.11
CA SER A 78 24.34 -0.23 -8.12
C SER A 78 22.97 0.14 -7.51
N GLY A 79 22.73 -0.23 -6.26
CA GLY A 79 21.43 -0.11 -5.60
C GLY A 79 20.41 -1.14 -6.07
N LEU A 80 20.85 -2.21 -6.76
CA LEU A 80 19.96 -3.29 -7.18
C LEU A 80 19.68 -4.25 -6.02
N VAL A 81 18.42 -4.59 -5.85
CA VAL A 81 17.95 -5.51 -4.81
C VAL A 81 17.08 -6.58 -5.45
N ARG A 82 17.52 -7.85 -5.36
CA ARG A 82 16.74 -9.02 -5.81
C ARG A 82 16.10 -9.71 -4.61
N CYS A 83 14.81 -9.98 -4.69
CA CYS A 83 14.08 -10.63 -3.62
C CYS A 83 12.98 -11.54 -4.14
N GLU A 84 12.56 -12.48 -3.29
CA GLU A 84 11.40 -13.33 -3.56
C GLU A 84 10.10 -12.52 -3.45
N ALA A 85 9.13 -12.90 -4.24
CA ALA A 85 7.89 -12.16 -4.47
C ALA A 85 6.98 -12.01 -3.25
N GLY A 86 7.07 -12.92 -2.28
CA GLY A 86 6.25 -12.93 -1.07
C GLY A 86 6.82 -12.12 0.10
N ILE A 87 8.03 -11.55 -0.02
CA ILE A 87 8.60 -10.73 1.06
C ILE A 87 7.73 -9.48 1.29
N SER A 88 7.48 -9.15 2.56
CA SER A 88 6.73 -7.93 2.88
C SER A 88 7.58 -6.68 2.65
N LEU A 89 6.92 -5.56 2.29
CA LEU A 89 7.58 -4.26 2.14
C LEU A 89 8.34 -3.87 3.42
N GLY A 90 7.78 -4.16 4.60
CA GLY A 90 8.43 -3.87 5.88
C GLY A 90 9.72 -4.67 6.09
N ALA A 91 9.69 -5.99 5.84
CA ALA A 91 10.87 -6.85 5.96
C ALA A 91 11.95 -6.45 4.94
N LEU A 92 11.56 -6.19 3.69
CA LEU A 92 12.46 -5.76 2.64
C LEU A 92 13.08 -4.39 2.94
N SER A 93 12.27 -3.43 3.43
CA SER A 93 12.75 -2.11 3.85
C SER A 93 13.78 -2.18 4.97
N ALA A 94 13.54 -3.05 5.98
CA ALA A 94 14.49 -3.25 7.06
C ALA A 94 15.81 -3.84 6.57
N ALA A 95 15.76 -4.86 5.70
CA ALA A 95 16.95 -5.48 5.13
C ALA A 95 17.75 -4.49 4.25
N MET A 96 17.07 -3.70 3.41
CA MET A 96 17.71 -2.65 2.61
C MET A 96 18.36 -1.58 3.49
N TRP A 97 17.68 -1.17 4.56
CA TRP A 97 18.21 -0.16 5.48
C TRP A 97 19.55 -0.57 6.11
N GLU A 98 19.69 -1.84 6.52
CA GLU A 98 20.95 -2.38 7.06
C GLU A 98 22.09 -2.31 6.05
N GLN A 99 21.78 -2.25 4.76
CA GLN A 99 22.74 -2.11 3.67
C GLN A 99 22.90 -0.66 3.18
N GLY A 100 22.29 0.31 3.87
CA GLY A 100 22.37 1.73 3.50
C GLY A 100 21.49 2.09 2.30
N LEU A 101 20.46 1.29 2.02
CA LEU A 101 19.52 1.47 0.92
C LEU A 101 18.08 1.65 1.44
N ALA A 102 17.22 2.23 0.61
CA ALA A 102 15.81 2.42 0.90
C ALA A 102 14.96 2.42 -0.37
N PHE A 103 13.66 2.23 -0.24
CA PHE A 103 12.70 2.65 -1.25
C PHE A 103 12.67 4.18 -1.38
N ALA A 104 12.54 4.69 -2.59
CA ALA A 104 12.39 6.14 -2.82
C ALA A 104 11.08 6.67 -2.21
N ASN A 105 10.04 5.86 -2.22
CA ASN A 105 8.70 6.14 -1.70
C ASN A 105 8.03 4.84 -1.26
N LEU A 106 7.06 4.92 -0.34
CA LEU A 106 6.22 3.80 0.09
C LEU A 106 4.80 4.29 0.34
N GLY A 107 3.84 3.35 0.27
CA GLY A 107 2.50 3.56 0.80
C GLY A 107 2.48 3.63 2.33
N ASP A 108 1.30 3.83 2.90
CA ASP A 108 1.11 3.97 4.34
C ASP A 108 1.02 2.65 5.11
N ILE A 109 1.11 1.50 4.42
CA ILE A 109 1.22 0.15 5.00
C ILE A 109 2.42 -0.60 4.41
N ASP A 110 3.04 -1.45 5.21
CA ASP A 110 4.24 -2.22 4.85
C ASP A 110 4.05 -3.74 4.95
N VAL A 111 2.85 -4.19 5.24
CA VAL A 111 2.51 -5.62 5.32
C VAL A 111 2.25 -6.26 3.96
N GLN A 112 2.10 -5.47 2.90
CA GLN A 112 1.93 -5.98 1.54
C GLN A 112 3.17 -6.76 1.10
N SER A 113 2.97 -7.87 0.37
CA SER A 113 4.09 -8.51 -0.34
C SER A 113 4.55 -7.64 -1.51
N ILE A 114 5.84 -7.70 -1.86
CA ILE A 114 6.39 -6.89 -2.97
C ILE A 114 5.66 -7.18 -4.28
N ALA A 115 5.37 -8.44 -4.60
CA ALA A 115 4.63 -8.78 -5.81
C ALA A 115 3.19 -8.25 -5.78
N GLY A 116 2.51 -8.32 -4.63
CA GLY A 116 1.16 -7.77 -4.50
C GLY A 116 1.15 -6.25 -4.66
N ALA A 117 2.08 -5.56 -4.02
CA ALA A 117 2.20 -4.10 -4.09
C ALA A 117 2.51 -3.61 -5.51
N THR A 118 3.45 -4.26 -6.20
CA THR A 118 3.81 -3.88 -7.58
C THR A 118 2.71 -4.25 -8.57
N ALA A 119 2.10 -5.44 -8.47
CA ALA A 119 1.06 -5.88 -9.38
C ALA A 119 -0.21 -5.01 -9.38
N THR A 120 -0.44 -4.23 -8.32
CA THR A 120 -1.59 -3.35 -8.16
C THR A 120 -1.25 -1.86 -8.22
N GLY A 121 -0.02 -1.50 -8.57
CA GLY A 121 0.40 -0.11 -8.71
C GLY A 121 0.43 0.66 -7.39
N THR A 122 0.71 -0.01 -6.26
CA THR A 122 0.84 0.66 -4.94
C THR A 122 1.81 1.83 -5.02
N HIS A 123 1.39 2.98 -4.46
CA HIS A 123 2.19 4.20 -4.45
C HIS A 123 2.13 4.88 -3.08
N GLY A 124 3.08 5.77 -2.84
CA GLY A 124 3.06 6.71 -1.71
C GLY A 124 2.55 8.09 -2.14
N ALA A 125 2.99 9.12 -1.45
CA ALA A 125 2.73 10.51 -1.79
C ALA A 125 4.02 11.18 -2.31
N GLY A 126 3.90 12.07 -3.32
CA GLY A 126 5.00 12.86 -3.87
C GLY A 126 4.83 13.13 -5.36
N VAL A 127 4.74 14.40 -5.76
CA VAL A 127 4.49 14.82 -7.15
C VAL A 127 5.52 14.33 -8.16
N GLY A 128 6.77 14.10 -7.70
CA GLY A 128 7.88 13.61 -8.52
C GLY A 128 8.13 12.10 -8.39
N LEU A 129 7.30 11.37 -7.66
CA LEU A 129 7.53 9.97 -7.31
C LEU A 129 6.41 9.09 -7.89
N PRO A 130 6.76 8.15 -8.79
CA PRO A 130 5.79 7.21 -9.37
C PRO A 130 5.41 6.10 -8.37
N ASN A 131 4.59 5.16 -8.82
CA ASN A 131 4.26 3.96 -8.07
C ASN A 131 5.49 3.05 -7.85
N LEU A 132 5.36 2.05 -6.97
CA LEU A 132 6.46 1.14 -6.64
C LEU A 132 6.92 0.30 -7.85
N SER A 133 6.03 0.02 -8.79
CA SER A 133 6.32 -0.80 -9.97
C SER A 133 7.35 -0.13 -10.90
N ALA A 134 7.45 1.20 -10.88
CA ALA A 134 8.47 1.93 -11.61
C ALA A 134 9.91 1.67 -11.10
N SER A 135 10.06 1.17 -9.87
CA SER A 135 11.36 0.77 -9.32
C SER A 135 11.84 -0.60 -9.82
N LEU A 136 10.98 -1.41 -10.39
CA LEU A 136 11.36 -2.73 -10.90
C LEU A 136 12.42 -2.59 -12.00
N ARG A 137 13.31 -3.58 -12.10
CA ARG A 137 14.32 -3.72 -13.15
C ARG A 137 14.17 -5.05 -13.88
N SER A 138 13.84 -6.12 -13.14
CA SER A 138 13.43 -7.38 -13.75
C SER A 138 12.33 -8.05 -12.94
N ILE A 139 11.57 -8.92 -13.60
CA ILE A 139 10.47 -9.68 -13.03
C ILE A 139 10.63 -11.13 -13.46
N GLU A 140 10.74 -12.04 -12.51
CA GLU A 140 10.71 -13.48 -12.78
C GLU A 140 9.28 -13.99 -12.68
N LEU A 141 8.77 -14.58 -13.75
CA LEU A 141 7.42 -15.13 -13.85
C LEU A 141 7.47 -16.66 -14.00
N THR A 142 6.57 -17.34 -13.27
CA THR A 142 6.19 -18.73 -13.56
C THR A 142 4.92 -18.71 -14.41
N LEU A 143 5.03 -19.17 -15.67
CA LEU A 143 3.94 -19.18 -16.63
C LEU A 143 2.96 -20.34 -16.38
N ALA A 144 1.82 -20.34 -17.04
CA ALA A 144 0.81 -21.40 -16.94
C ALA A 144 1.32 -22.79 -17.36
N SER A 145 2.37 -22.84 -18.20
CA SER A 145 3.08 -24.08 -18.58
C SER A 145 3.96 -24.66 -17.46
N GLY A 146 4.26 -23.87 -16.42
CA GLY A 146 5.27 -24.17 -15.41
C GLY A 146 6.66 -23.62 -15.78
N ASP A 147 6.85 -23.14 -17.01
CA ASP A 147 8.11 -22.51 -17.42
C ASP A 147 8.39 -21.24 -16.64
N ARG A 148 9.68 -20.98 -16.40
CA ARG A 148 10.13 -19.76 -15.74
C ARG A 148 10.81 -18.87 -16.75
N ILE A 149 10.41 -17.61 -16.78
CA ILE A 149 11.02 -16.58 -17.60
C ILE A 149 11.40 -15.38 -16.74
N GLU A 150 12.46 -14.69 -17.10
CA GLU A 150 12.81 -13.38 -16.54
C GLU A 150 12.62 -12.33 -17.61
N ILE A 151 11.95 -11.25 -17.29
CA ILE A 151 11.60 -10.16 -18.20
C ILE A 151 12.17 -8.87 -17.61
N ASP A 152 12.83 -8.08 -18.47
CA ASP A 152 13.34 -6.75 -18.16
C ASP A 152 13.10 -5.79 -19.34
N ALA A 153 13.42 -4.51 -19.15
CA ALA A 153 13.20 -3.47 -20.15
C ALA A 153 14.09 -3.63 -21.41
N ASP A 154 15.22 -4.32 -21.31
CA ASP A 154 16.18 -4.48 -22.41
C ASP A 154 15.85 -5.70 -23.26
N SER A 155 15.39 -6.79 -22.63
CA SER A 155 15.07 -8.05 -23.30
C SER A 155 13.71 -8.04 -24.00
N ASP A 156 12.66 -7.49 -23.36
CA ASP A 156 11.30 -7.37 -23.90
C ASP A 156 10.58 -6.17 -23.27
N PRO A 157 10.74 -4.96 -23.83
CA PRO A 157 10.14 -3.74 -23.28
C PRO A 157 8.61 -3.76 -23.20
N GLU A 158 7.93 -4.43 -24.11
CA GLU A 158 6.47 -4.50 -24.12
C GLU A 158 5.95 -5.44 -23.03
N ALA A 159 6.48 -6.67 -22.99
CA ALA A 159 6.15 -7.62 -21.92
C ALA A 159 6.52 -7.08 -20.54
N TYR A 160 7.65 -6.38 -20.42
CA TYR A 160 8.07 -5.77 -19.15
C TYR A 160 7.08 -4.70 -18.68
N ARG A 161 6.64 -3.77 -19.54
CA ARG A 161 5.61 -2.79 -19.15
C ARG A 161 4.31 -3.46 -18.74
N ALA A 162 3.87 -4.48 -19.47
CA ALA A 162 2.67 -5.22 -19.14
C ALA A 162 2.80 -6.00 -17.82
N ALA A 163 3.99 -6.53 -17.50
CA ALA A 163 4.23 -7.32 -16.30
C ALA A 163 4.31 -6.49 -15.02
N ARG A 164 4.73 -5.23 -15.09
CA ARG A 164 4.92 -4.33 -13.92
C ARG A 164 3.65 -4.14 -13.11
N VAL A 165 2.48 -4.00 -13.76
CA VAL A 165 1.15 -3.84 -13.12
C VAL A 165 0.18 -4.82 -13.75
N SER A 166 0.48 -6.12 -13.66
CA SER A 166 -0.23 -7.17 -14.40
C SER A 166 -1.44 -7.76 -13.69
N LEU A 167 -1.69 -7.41 -12.43
CA LEU A 167 -2.73 -8.05 -11.60
C LEU A 167 -2.64 -9.58 -11.55
N GLY A 168 -1.44 -10.13 -11.82
CA GLY A 168 -1.21 -11.57 -11.90
C GLY A 168 -1.75 -12.25 -13.16
N ALA A 169 -2.10 -11.50 -14.21
CA ALA A 169 -2.70 -12.06 -15.44
C ALA A 169 -1.69 -12.77 -16.34
N LEU A 170 -0.40 -12.41 -16.30
CA LEU A 170 0.63 -12.96 -17.18
C LEU A 170 1.34 -14.19 -16.62
N GLY A 171 1.17 -14.47 -15.32
CA GLY A 171 1.85 -15.56 -14.62
C GLY A 171 2.01 -15.24 -13.15
N VAL A 172 2.63 -16.14 -12.41
CA VAL A 172 2.93 -15.96 -11.00
C VAL A 172 4.31 -15.34 -10.84
N VAL A 173 4.39 -14.14 -10.28
CA VAL A 173 5.68 -13.51 -9.94
C VAL A 173 6.36 -14.33 -8.85
N SER A 174 7.58 -14.80 -9.11
CA SER A 174 8.39 -15.60 -8.19
C SER A 174 9.49 -14.79 -7.51
N ALA A 175 10.11 -13.87 -8.25
CA ALA A 175 11.12 -12.95 -7.76
C ALA A 175 11.06 -11.62 -8.54
N VAL A 176 11.62 -10.58 -7.95
CA VAL A 176 11.79 -9.26 -8.60
C VAL A 176 13.17 -8.72 -8.30
N THR A 177 13.71 -7.94 -9.24
CA THR A 177 14.85 -7.06 -8.99
C THR A 177 14.34 -5.62 -9.05
N LEU A 178 14.67 -4.83 -8.04
CA LEU A 178 14.24 -3.43 -7.94
C LEU A 178 15.44 -2.49 -7.76
N GLN A 179 15.25 -1.23 -8.14
CA GLN A 179 16.19 -0.14 -7.91
C GLN A 179 15.87 0.52 -6.59
N ALA A 180 16.77 0.39 -5.63
CA ALA A 180 16.76 1.14 -4.39
C ALA A 180 17.53 2.46 -4.54
N VAL A 181 17.30 3.38 -3.59
CA VAL A 181 18.05 4.63 -3.43
C VAL A 181 18.89 4.57 -2.15
N PRO A 182 19.90 5.44 -1.98
CA PRO A 182 20.59 5.57 -0.70
C PRO A 182 19.61 5.83 0.45
N ALA A 183 19.82 5.17 1.59
CA ALA A 183 18.98 5.33 2.78
C ALA A 183 18.92 6.79 3.24
N PHE A 184 17.75 7.25 3.64
CA PHE A 184 17.53 8.63 4.05
C PHE A 184 16.56 8.72 5.24
N THR A 185 16.69 9.80 5.99
CA THR A 185 15.83 10.14 7.11
C THR A 185 14.74 11.10 6.67
N LEU A 186 13.55 10.95 7.20
CA LEU A 186 12.43 11.86 7.00
C LEU A 186 12.04 12.57 8.31
N ALA A 187 11.71 13.84 8.18
CA ALA A 187 10.95 14.59 9.16
C ALA A 187 9.48 14.58 8.71
N GLY A 188 8.66 13.79 9.40
CA GLY A 188 7.22 13.77 9.21
C GLY A 188 6.54 14.79 10.10
N VAL A 189 5.64 15.59 9.55
CA VAL A 189 4.84 16.57 10.28
C VAL A 189 3.37 16.39 9.91
N ASP A 190 2.56 16.13 10.91
CA ASP A 190 1.10 16.15 10.79
C ASP A 190 0.57 17.44 11.38
N THR A 191 -0.36 18.11 10.67
CA THR A 191 -1.02 19.32 11.17
C THR A 191 -2.50 19.32 10.85
N VAL A 192 -3.25 20.22 11.49
CA VAL A 192 -4.66 20.45 11.20
C VAL A 192 -4.82 21.89 10.73
N ALA A 193 -5.52 22.07 9.60
CA ALA A 193 -5.76 23.38 9.00
C ALA A 193 -7.20 23.48 8.47
N PRO A 194 -7.73 24.69 8.22
CA PRO A 194 -8.98 24.86 7.52
C PRO A 194 -8.95 24.15 6.16
N ARG A 195 -9.95 23.31 5.88
CA ARG A 195 -10.05 22.56 4.62
C ARG A 195 -10.01 23.48 3.39
N THR A 196 -10.65 24.64 3.47
CA THR A 196 -10.64 25.64 2.39
C THR A 196 -9.23 26.12 2.09
N GLU A 197 -8.44 26.44 3.11
CA GLU A 197 -7.04 26.87 2.96
C GLU A 197 -6.19 25.78 2.31
N VAL A 198 -6.35 24.53 2.76
CA VAL A 198 -5.60 23.38 2.18
C VAL A 198 -5.94 23.23 0.70
N LEU A 199 -7.21 23.32 0.32
CA LEU A 199 -7.65 23.20 -1.08
C LEU A 199 -7.24 24.39 -1.97
N GLU A 200 -7.14 25.60 -1.41
CA GLU A 200 -6.68 26.79 -2.12
C GLU A 200 -5.17 26.78 -2.35
N ARG A 201 -4.40 26.20 -1.43
CA ARG A 201 -2.95 26.12 -1.48
C ARG A 201 -2.44 24.74 -1.91
N LEU A 202 -3.27 23.94 -2.55
CA LEU A 202 -3.00 22.53 -2.81
C LEU A 202 -1.72 22.30 -3.61
N ASP A 203 -1.53 23.10 -4.67
CA ASP A 203 -0.34 23.02 -5.51
C ASP A 203 0.92 23.49 -4.77
N GLU A 204 0.82 24.58 -3.99
CA GLU A 204 1.93 25.07 -3.16
C GLU A 204 2.38 24.01 -2.16
N LEU A 205 1.41 23.37 -1.48
CA LEU A 205 1.68 22.33 -0.47
C LEU A 205 2.27 21.07 -1.12
N ALA A 206 1.77 20.68 -2.28
CA ALA A 206 2.24 19.50 -2.99
C ALA A 206 3.66 19.70 -3.56
N ASP A 207 3.95 20.87 -4.16
CA ASP A 207 5.25 21.17 -4.77
C ASP A 207 6.31 21.58 -3.74
N GLY A 208 5.88 22.12 -2.59
CA GLY A 208 6.78 22.59 -1.53
C GLY A 208 7.28 21.47 -0.60
N ASN A 209 6.88 20.22 -0.79
CA ASN A 209 7.28 19.11 0.06
C ASN A 209 7.73 17.91 -0.78
N ASP A 210 8.68 17.12 -0.27
CA ASP A 210 9.09 15.87 -0.92
C ASP A 210 7.90 14.90 -1.01
N HIS A 211 7.09 14.89 0.06
CA HIS A 211 5.87 14.07 0.14
C HIS A 211 4.78 14.88 0.83
N PHE A 212 3.62 14.94 0.22
CA PHE A 212 2.44 15.63 0.75
C PHE A 212 1.18 14.82 0.52
N GLY A 213 0.33 14.77 1.53
CA GLY A 213 -1.01 14.24 1.47
C GLY A 213 -1.90 14.86 2.54
N PHE A 214 -3.19 14.67 2.46
CA PHE A 214 -4.11 15.12 3.50
C PHE A 214 -5.34 14.24 3.60
N PHE A 215 -5.97 14.29 4.77
CA PHE A 215 -7.26 13.67 5.05
C PHE A 215 -8.34 14.74 5.20
N ALA A 216 -9.44 14.57 4.48
CA ALA A 216 -10.63 15.40 4.60
C ALA A 216 -11.81 14.56 5.09
N PHE A 217 -12.29 14.85 6.29
CA PHE A 217 -13.46 14.15 6.86
C PHE A 217 -14.75 14.80 6.40
N PRO A 218 -15.76 14.02 5.97
CA PRO A 218 -17.12 14.54 5.76
C PRO A 218 -17.61 15.26 7.02
N HIS A 219 -18.38 16.33 6.83
CA HIS A 219 -18.94 17.20 7.89
C HIS A 219 -17.91 17.95 8.75
N SER A 220 -16.62 17.90 8.46
CA SER A 220 -15.60 18.68 9.15
C SER A 220 -15.10 19.84 8.27
N PRO A 221 -14.99 21.07 8.83
CA PRO A 221 -14.36 22.18 8.12
C PRO A 221 -12.82 22.10 8.11
N LEU A 222 -12.24 21.14 8.83
CA LEU A 222 -10.80 20.96 8.96
C LEU A 222 -10.32 19.79 8.10
N ALA A 223 -9.07 19.88 7.65
CA ALA A 223 -8.32 18.81 7.04
C ALA A 223 -7.07 18.50 7.89
N MET A 224 -6.64 17.25 7.86
CA MET A 224 -5.40 16.81 8.51
C MET A 224 -4.35 16.65 7.42
N THR A 225 -3.33 17.49 7.41
CA THR A 225 -2.24 17.44 6.43
C THR A 225 -1.08 16.63 6.94
N LYS A 226 -0.41 15.94 6.05
CA LYS A 226 0.82 15.19 6.28
C LYS A 226 1.88 15.66 5.30
N THR A 227 3.01 16.05 5.82
CA THR A 227 4.21 16.36 5.04
C THR A 227 5.37 15.51 5.53
N TRP A 228 6.14 14.97 4.60
CA TRP A 228 7.37 14.25 4.93
C TRP A 228 8.49 14.79 4.04
N ASN A 229 9.52 15.33 4.69
CA ASN A 229 10.65 15.93 3.98
C ASN A 229 11.97 15.29 4.41
N ARG A 230 12.89 15.12 3.48
CA ARG A 230 14.22 14.62 3.77
C ARG A 230 14.94 15.56 4.73
N THR A 231 15.65 15.00 5.68
CA THR A 231 16.39 15.76 6.69
C THR A 231 17.72 15.10 7.00
N SER A 232 18.69 15.94 7.41
CA SER A 232 19.97 15.49 7.96
C SER A 232 19.90 15.24 9.48
N GLU A 233 18.75 15.44 10.12
CA GLU A 233 18.58 15.16 11.53
C GLU A 233 18.74 13.66 11.82
N THR A 234 19.38 13.35 12.93
CA THR A 234 19.52 11.97 13.40
C THR A 234 18.13 11.39 13.75
N PRO A 235 17.81 10.18 13.30
CA PRO A 235 16.57 9.49 13.68
C PRO A 235 16.38 9.44 15.21
N ARG A 236 15.19 9.76 15.65
CA ARG A 236 14.78 9.70 17.06
C ARG A 236 13.53 8.85 17.21
N PRO A 237 13.67 7.53 17.05
CA PRO A 237 12.51 6.63 17.17
C PRO A 237 11.87 6.77 18.56
N PRO A 238 10.54 6.76 18.65
CA PRO A 238 9.86 6.75 19.94
C PRO A 238 10.23 5.48 20.72
N SER A 239 10.08 5.55 22.06
CA SER A 239 10.18 4.33 22.85
C SER A 239 9.07 3.34 22.43
N LYS A 240 9.30 2.02 22.60
CA LYS A 240 8.29 1.00 22.27
C LYS A 240 6.92 1.26 22.94
N ALA A 241 6.94 1.79 24.17
CA ALA A 241 5.70 2.13 24.89
C ALA A 241 4.99 3.34 24.27
N ALA A 242 5.75 4.37 23.85
CA ALA A 242 5.19 5.55 23.18
C ALA A 242 4.68 5.20 21.76
N GLU A 243 5.41 4.35 21.03
CA GLU A 243 5.01 3.83 19.72
C GLU A 243 3.70 3.03 19.85
N TRP A 244 3.63 2.09 20.78
CA TRP A 244 2.42 1.33 21.05
C TRP A 244 1.23 2.22 21.41
N PHE A 245 1.45 3.22 22.30
CA PHE A 245 0.39 4.13 22.70
C PHE A 245 -0.14 4.96 21.52
N GLN A 246 0.74 5.46 20.68
CA GLN A 246 0.39 6.28 19.53
C GLN A 246 -0.23 5.44 18.40
N ASP A 247 0.43 4.37 17.99
CA ASP A 247 0.04 3.60 16.81
C ASP A 247 -1.11 2.64 17.11
N GLU A 248 -1.12 1.99 18.29
CA GLU A 248 -2.18 1.04 18.63
C GLU A 248 -3.36 1.74 19.30
N LEU A 249 -3.13 2.45 20.43
CA LEU A 249 -4.25 2.98 21.19
C LEU A 249 -4.89 4.20 20.51
N LEU A 250 -4.11 5.22 20.19
CA LEU A 250 -4.67 6.45 19.60
C LEU A 250 -5.11 6.26 18.15
N THR A 251 -4.32 5.58 17.33
CA THR A 251 -4.65 5.43 15.92
C THR A 251 -5.64 4.27 15.69
N ASN A 252 -5.32 3.05 16.10
CA ASN A 252 -6.13 1.89 15.76
C ASN A 252 -7.36 1.72 16.65
N TYR A 253 -7.20 1.67 17.99
CA TYR A 253 -8.35 1.44 18.89
C TYR A 253 -9.32 2.60 18.92
N THR A 254 -8.84 3.86 18.88
CA THR A 254 -9.72 5.03 18.84
C THR A 254 -10.50 5.07 17.55
N PHE A 255 -9.83 4.86 16.41
CA PHE A 255 -10.49 4.84 15.11
C PHE A 255 -11.49 3.68 15.01
N TRP A 256 -11.15 2.49 15.49
CA TRP A 256 -12.08 1.37 15.57
C TRP A 256 -13.31 1.71 16.42
N GLY A 257 -13.11 2.35 17.59
CA GLY A 257 -14.20 2.79 18.47
C GLY A 257 -15.13 3.79 17.77
N VAL A 258 -14.56 4.78 17.06
CA VAL A 258 -15.32 5.76 16.26
C VAL A 258 -16.13 5.07 15.17
N CYS A 259 -15.54 4.15 14.42
CA CYS A 259 -16.23 3.39 13.37
C CYS A 259 -17.39 2.54 13.96
N ARG A 260 -17.17 1.86 15.09
CA ARG A 260 -18.23 1.10 15.77
C ARG A 260 -19.36 1.97 16.28
N LEU A 261 -19.02 3.12 16.85
CA LEU A 261 -20.00 4.06 17.37
C LEU A 261 -20.82 4.68 16.21
N GLY A 262 -20.14 5.08 15.12
CA GLY A 262 -20.77 5.57 13.91
C GLY A 262 -21.72 4.52 13.30
N ARG A 263 -21.30 3.25 13.24
CA ARG A 263 -22.16 2.16 12.77
C ARG A 263 -23.40 1.94 13.67
N ALA A 264 -23.23 2.05 14.99
CA ALA A 264 -24.34 1.86 15.94
C ALA A 264 -25.27 3.06 15.99
N ARG A 265 -24.79 4.27 15.73
CA ARG A 265 -25.50 5.54 15.77
C ARG A 265 -25.09 6.43 14.60
N PRO A 266 -25.57 6.17 13.38
CA PRO A 266 -25.15 6.91 12.17
C PRO A 266 -25.32 8.43 12.28
N GLN A 267 -26.38 8.86 12.98
CA GLN A 267 -26.64 10.29 13.23
C GLN A 267 -25.52 11.01 14.02
N TRP A 268 -24.60 10.27 14.65
CA TRP A 268 -23.47 10.84 15.38
C TRP A 268 -22.23 11.07 14.52
N ILE A 269 -22.18 10.48 13.30
CA ILE A 269 -21.03 10.57 12.40
C ILE A 269 -20.59 12.03 12.17
N PRO A 270 -21.50 13.00 11.88
CA PRO A 270 -21.09 14.38 11.70
C PRO A 270 -20.39 14.99 12.93
N ALA A 271 -20.85 14.64 14.13
CA ALA A 271 -20.25 15.12 15.38
C ALA A 271 -18.91 14.40 15.66
N LEU A 272 -18.84 13.10 15.42
CA LEU A 272 -17.62 12.30 15.59
C LEU A 272 -16.51 12.78 14.65
N ASN A 273 -16.81 13.00 13.37
CA ASN A 273 -15.83 13.48 12.38
C ASN A 273 -15.29 14.87 12.76
N ARG A 274 -16.17 15.80 13.20
CA ARG A 274 -15.73 17.11 13.71
C ARG A 274 -14.90 17.00 14.98
N LEU A 275 -15.24 16.10 15.89
CA LEU A 275 -14.48 15.89 17.11
C LEU A 275 -13.11 15.29 16.82
N CYS A 276 -13.03 14.25 15.99
CA CYS A 276 -11.77 13.63 15.60
C CYS A 276 -10.80 14.66 15.04
N THR A 277 -11.24 15.46 14.05
CA THR A 277 -10.37 16.47 13.44
C THR A 277 -9.96 17.60 14.39
N ARG A 278 -10.82 17.99 15.35
CA ARG A 278 -10.47 19.01 16.35
C ARG A 278 -9.49 18.51 17.41
N LEU A 279 -9.57 17.22 17.76
CA LEU A 279 -8.67 16.59 18.74
C LEU A 279 -7.36 16.14 18.13
N SER A 280 -7.27 16.04 16.81
CA SER A 280 -6.02 15.75 16.13
C SER A 280 -5.09 16.94 16.31
N GLY A 281 -3.97 16.71 16.98
CA GLY A 281 -2.96 17.71 17.22
C GLY A 281 -1.93 17.81 16.09
N SER A 282 -0.96 18.72 16.26
CA SER A 282 0.23 18.73 15.41
C SER A 282 1.26 17.78 16.02
N THR A 283 1.84 16.93 15.17
CA THR A 283 2.92 16.02 15.56
C THR A 283 4.14 16.21 14.65
N ARG A 284 5.34 15.97 15.19
CA ARG A 284 6.57 15.92 14.42
C ARG A 284 7.36 14.69 14.82
N ARG A 285 7.75 13.88 13.84
CA ARG A 285 8.57 12.69 14.03
C ARG A 285 9.74 12.70 13.04
N VAL A 286 10.93 12.35 13.51
CA VAL A 286 12.13 12.17 12.68
C VAL A 286 12.60 10.74 12.82
N ASP A 287 12.56 9.98 11.73
CA ASP A 287 12.96 8.57 11.74
C ASP A 287 13.45 8.15 10.34
N ARG A 288 13.89 6.90 10.23
CA ARG A 288 14.18 6.22 8.98
C ARG A 288 12.99 6.34 8.04
N SER A 289 13.25 6.55 6.75
CA SER A 289 12.19 6.82 5.77
C SER A 289 11.03 5.81 5.84
N TYR A 290 11.32 4.50 5.83
CA TYR A 290 10.29 3.47 5.84
C TYR A 290 9.43 3.44 7.11
N ARG A 291 9.95 3.95 8.24
CA ARG A 291 9.19 4.06 9.50
C ARG A 291 8.33 5.32 9.59
N ILE A 292 8.57 6.29 8.71
CA ILE A 292 7.72 7.48 8.58
C ILE A 292 6.60 7.22 7.57
N PHE A 293 6.90 6.54 6.47
CA PHE A 293 5.90 6.22 5.44
C PHE A 293 4.79 5.33 5.97
N ALA A 294 5.14 4.20 6.56
CA ALA A 294 4.18 3.17 6.94
C ALA A 294 3.88 3.17 8.45
N THR A 295 2.60 3.01 8.75
CA THR A 295 2.09 2.84 10.11
C THR A 295 1.17 1.62 10.18
N PRO A 296 1.13 0.89 11.32
CA PRO A 296 0.23 -0.26 11.45
C PRO A 296 -1.23 0.13 11.25
N ARG A 297 -1.93 -0.52 10.33
CA ARG A 297 -3.37 -0.37 10.08
C ARG A 297 -4.08 -1.67 10.44
N ARG A 298 -4.93 -1.65 11.48
CA ARG A 298 -5.61 -2.84 11.98
C ARG A 298 -7.13 -2.80 11.86
N VAL A 299 -7.69 -1.64 11.58
CA VAL A 299 -9.14 -1.48 11.44
C VAL A 299 -9.55 -1.95 10.05
N PRO A 300 -10.35 -3.01 9.93
CA PRO A 300 -10.87 -3.44 8.64
C PRO A 300 -11.80 -2.37 8.07
N ILE A 301 -11.42 -1.83 6.93
CA ILE A 301 -12.22 -0.91 6.12
C ILE A 301 -12.20 -1.38 4.68
N THR A 302 -13.20 -1.01 3.92
CA THR A 302 -13.20 -1.17 2.46
C THR A 302 -13.04 0.21 1.86
N GLU A 303 -12.14 0.34 0.91
CA GLU A 303 -11.84 1.58 0.22
C GLU A 303 -11.76 1.39 -1.29
N MET A 304 -11.81 2.49 -2.01
CA MET A 304 -11.54 2.56 -3.44
C MET A 304 -10.68 3.78 -3.71
N GLU A 305 -9.86 3.71 -4.74
CA GLU A 305 -8.97 4.80 -5.15
C GLU A 305 -9.19 5.13 -6.63
N TYR A 306 -9.10 6.41 -6.95
CA TYR A 306 -9.17 6.92 -8.31
C TYR A 306 -8.05 7.91 -8.56
N ALA A 307 -7.27 7.68 -9.61
CA ALA A 307 -6.32 8.65 -10.13
C ALA A 307 -7.06 9.64 -11.03
N ILE A 308 -6.86 10.93 -10.77
CA ILE A 308 -7.46 12.02 -11.55
C ILE A 308 -6.38 13.05 -11.91
N PRO A 309 -6.52 13.81 -13.00
CA PRO A 309 -5.60 14.89 -13.32
C PRO A 309 -5.52 15.91 -12.17
N ARG A 310 -4.31 16.28 -11.76
CA ARG A 310 -4.01 17.15 -10.62
C ARG A 310 -4.82 18.43 -10.60
N GLY A 311 -5.00 19.10 -11.77
CA GLY A 311 -5.76 20.34 -11.88
C GLY A 311 -7.24 20.24 -11.46
N HIS A 312 -7.77 19.03 -11.34
CA HIS A 312 -9.15 18.78 -10.87
C HIS A 312 -9.22 18.33 -9.40
N ALA A 313 -8.09 18.19 -8.70
CA ALA A 313 -8.05 17.60 -7.37
C ALA A 313 -8.93 18.35 -6.36
N ALA A 314 -8.79 19.68 -6.26
CA ALA A 314 -9.57 20.48 -5.30
C ALA A 314 -11.08 20.38 -5.56
N GLU A 315 -11.50 20.41 -6.82
CA GLU A 315 -12.91 20.31 -7.18
C GLU A 315 -13.46 18.89 -6.94
N ALA A 316 -12.70 17.86 -7.28
CA ALA A 316 -13.07 16.48 -7.02
C ALA A 316 -13.27 16.22 -5.52
N VAL A 317 -12.37 16.73 -4.67
CA VAL A 317 -12.51 16.60 -3.22
C VAL A 317 -13.79 17.30 -2.72
N ARG A 318 -14.09 18.51 -3.22
CA ARG A 318 -15.35 19.20 -2.85
C ARG A 318 -16.58 18.38 -3.25
N GLN A 319 -16.59 17.83 -4.46
CA GLN A 319 -17.73 17.04 -4.98
C GLN A 319 -17.90 15.72 -4.20
N VAL A 320 -16.81 15.00 -3.92
CA VAL A 320 -16.88 13.74 -3.17
C VAL A 320 -17.32 14.00 -1.73
N LEU A 321 -16.84 15.06 -1.09
CA LEU A 321 -17.31 15.45 0.25
C LEU A 321 -18.79 15.84 0.24
N ALA A 322 -19.24 16.64 -0.74
CA ALA A 322 -20.64 17.00 -0.88
C ALA A 322 -21.53 15.78 -1.11
N LEU A 323 -21.03 14.78 -1.83
CA LEU A 323 -21.72 13.50 -1.99
C LEU A 323 -21.78 12.73 -0.66
N ALA A 324 -20.64 12.58 0.03
CA ALA A 324 -20.54 11.85 1.29
C ALA A 324 -21.33 12.51 2.44
N GLU A 325 -21.60 13.81 2.35
CA GLU A 325 -22.38 14.59 3.31
C GLU A 325 -23.90 14.51 3.09
N GLN A 326 -24.36 13.84 2.03
CA GLN A 326 -25.79 13.64 1.80
C GLN A 326 -26.38 12.67 2.85
N PRO A 327 -27.64 12.88 3.30
CA PRO A 327 -28.27 12.09 4.38
C PRO A 327 -28.33 10.57 4.15
N ARG A 328 -28.16 10.13 2.90
CA ARG A 328 -28.17 8.70 2.53
C ARG A 328 -26.82 7.99 2.74
N TYR A 329 -25.75 8.73 3.07
CA TYR A 329 -24.43 8.17 3.24
C TYR A 329 -23.93 8.40 4.67
N ASP A 330 -23.55 7.33 5.31
CA ASP A 330 -23.04 7.30 6.68
C ASP A 330 -21.53 7.02 6.64
N VAL A 331 -20.72 8.02 6.24
CA VAL A 331 -19.26 7.89 6.02
C VAL A 331 -18.48 8.40 7.24
N PRO A 332 -18.00 7.51 8.13
CA PRO A 332 -17.21 7.90 9.30
C PRO A 332 -15.71 8.05 9.02
N VAL A 333 -15.26 7.70 7.80
CA VAL A 333 -13.84 7.69 7.40
C VAL A 333 -13.51 8.90 6.53
N PRO A 334 -12.25 9.36 6.53
CA PRO A 334 -11.84 10.47 5.69
C PRO A 334 -11.68 10.05 4.22
N ILE A 335 -11.69 11.06 3.35
CA ILE A 335 -11.10 10.95 2.02
C ILE A 335 -9.60 11.23 2.18
N GLU A 336 -8.76 10.33 1.72
CA GLU A 336 -7.32 10.56 1.60
C GLU A 336 -6.98 11.10 0.21
N VAL A 337 -6.13 12.11 0.15
CA VAL A 337 -5.65 12.72 -1.10
C VAL A 337 -4.14 12.68 -1.11
N ARG A 338 -3.59 12.08 -2.16
CA ARG A 338 -2.16 11.97 -2.40
C ARG A 338 -1.83 12.43 -3.82
N PHE A 339 -0.58 12.79 -4.05
CA PHE A 339 -0.05 13.13 -5.37
C PHE A 339 0.99 12.12 -5.77
N VAL A 340 0.97 11.70 -7.02
CA VAL A 340 1.88 10.70 -7.57
C VAL A 340 2.29 11.12 -8.98
N ALA A 341 3.56 10.89 -9.35
CA ALA A 341 4.01 11.10 -10.71
C ALA A 341 3.39 10.07 -11.67
N PRO A 342 3.19 10.43 -12.94
CA PRO A 342 2.84 9.45 -13.95
C PRO A 342 3.96 8.41 -14.09
N ASP A 343 3.60 7.21 -14.51
CA ASP A 343 4.48 6.14 -14.92
C ASP A 343 4.15 5.70 -16.37
N ASP A 344 5.00 4.84 -16.95
CA ASP A 344 4.86 4.36 -18.35
C ASP A 344 3.73 3.32 -18.51
#